data_c016737a82f7e9b1056ff3cbfe48b1bd
#
_entry.id   c016737a82f7e9b1056ff3cbfe48b1bd
#
_cell.length_a   1.000
_cell.length_b   1.000
_cell.length_c   1.000
_cell.angle_alpha   90.00
_cell.angle_beta   90.00
_cell.angle_gamma   90.00
#
_symmetry.space_group_name_H-M   'P 1'
#
loop_
_entity.id
_entity.type
_entity.pdbx_description
1 polymer ?
#
loop_
_entity_poly.entity_id
_entity_poly.type
_entity_poly.pdbx_seq_one_letter_code
_entity_poly.pdbx_strand_id
1 'polypeptide(L)'
;MKEFVVGLIFLFAVSGHAHAQSTLALEEKCANGARENFERKYCGDQSQIDPSGCFVADPFGTYYWSYESHYNKKLDKCFLLAHGHTGFKGQRMFNDYSLIDVSEGNVYAIYFARTGYDENLFLYPDIAECSVGDKQCKSLVEFENLIRPYMEE
;
A
#
# COMPACT_ATOMS: atom_id res chain seq x y z
N MET A 1 62.60 13.95 29.55
CA MET A 1 61.49 12.97 29.51
C MET A 1 60.23 13.75 29.20
N LYS A 2 59.98 13.94 27.97
CA LYS A 2 58.76 14.52 27.37
C LYS A 2 58.51 13.64 26.15
N GLU A 3 57.23 13.46 25.84
CA GLU A 3 56.65 12.77 24.70
C GLU A 3 55.92 11.48 25.07
N PHE A 4 54.64 11.58 24.96
CA PHE A 4 53.69 10.61 24.44
C PHE A 4 52.30 10.88 24.99
N VAL A 5 51.55 11.87 24.43
CA VAL A 5 50.11 11.90 24.43
C VAL A 5 49.64 12.60 23.17
N VAL A 6 49.61 11.89 22.04
CA VAL A 6 48.80 12.27 20.87
C VAL A 6 48.43 10.95 20.15
N GLY A 7 47.20 10.54 20.18
CA GLY A 7 46.82 9.42 19.37
C GLY A 7 45.61 8.60 19.86
N LEU A 8 44.51 9.27 20.26
CA LEU A 8 43.26 8.51 20.45
C LEU A 8 42.00 9.37 20.27
N ILE A 9 41.84 10.01 19.12
CA ILE A 9 40.53 10.61 18.74
C ILE A 9 40.38 10.42 17.22
N PHE A 10 39.93 9.29 16.73
CA PHE A 10 39.36 9.15 15.39
C PHE A 10 38.78 7.72 15.19
N LEU A 11 37.71 7.36 15.91
CA LEU A 11 37.02 6.08 15.66
C LEU A 11 35.53 6.09 16.01
N PHE A 12 34.81 7.22 15.93
CA PHE A 12 33.38 7.23 16.21
C PHE A 12 32.50 7.94 15.17
N ALA A 13 32.82 7.87 13.89
CA ALA A 13 32.00 8.54 12.87
C ALA A 13 31.49 7.62 11.74
N VAL A 14 31.59 6.30 11.84
CA VAL A 14 31.28 5.40 10.69
C VAL A 14 29.96 4.64 10.84
N SER A 15 29.37 4.56 12.04
CA SER A 15 28.21 3.69 12.28
C SER A 15 26.88 4.19 11.72
N GLY A 16 26.71 5.50 11.50
CA GLY A 16 25.43 6.07 11.06
C GLY A 16 25.12 5.87 9.57
N HIS A 17 26.14 5.82 8.73
CA HIS A 17 25.95 5.76 7.27
C HIS A 17 25.57 4.37 6.77
N ALA A 18 26.02 3.31 7.40
CA ALA A 18 25.71 1.93 7.00
C ALA A 18 24.23 1.58 7.26
N HIS A 19 23.63 2.11 8.34
CA HIS A 19 22.22 1.85 8.67
C HIS A 19 21.26 2.61 7.74
N ALA A 20 21.58 3.85 7.37
CA ALA A 20 20.76 4.63 6.46
C ALA A 20 20.75 4.03 5.04
N GLN A 21 21.90 3.55 4.55
CA GLN A 21 21.99 2.89 3.25
C GLN A 21 21.23 1.56 3.21
N SER A 22 21.25 0.78 4.27
CA SER A 22 20.50 -0.49 4.34
C SER A 22 18.99 -0.27 4.31
N THR A 23 18.49 0.77 4.98
CA THR A 23 17.06 1.12 4.99
C THR A 23 16.59 1.58 3.62
N LEU A 24 17.33 2.47 2.96
CA LEU A 24 17.00 2.95 1.62
C LEU A 24 16.92 1.81 0.60
N ALA A 25 17.84 0.86 0.66
CA ALA A 25 17.85 -0.32 -0.19
C ALA A 25 16.63 -1.24 0.06
N LEU A 26 16.17 -1.34 1.31
CA LEU A 26 14.96 -2.10 1.64
C LEU A 26 13.68 -1.39 1.17
N GLU A 27 13.62 -0.07 1.30
CA GLU A 27 12.52 0.75 0.79
C GLU A 27 12.43 0.66 -0.74
N GLU A 28 13.55 0.75 -1.46
CA GLU A 28 13.61 0.59 -2.91
C GLU A 28 13.20 -0.82 -3.36
N LYS A 29 13.69 -1.84 -2.68
CA LYS A 29 13.31 -3.24 -2.93
C LYS A 29 11.81 -3.45 -2.69
N CYS A 30 11.26 -2.85 -1.64
CA CYS A 30 9.83 -2.88 -1.34
C CYS A 30 9.02 -2.21 -2.45
N ALA A 31 9.39 -0.99 -2.86
CA ALA A 31 8.70 -0.26 -3.91
C ALA A 31 8.67 -1.04 -5.24
N ASN A 32 9.81 -1.64 -5.63
CA ASN A 32 9.90 -2.44 -6.85
C ASN A 32 9.05 -3.71 -6.77
N GLY A 33 9.12 -4.45 -5.66
CA GLY A 33 8.32 -5.65 -5.46
C GLY A 33 6.82 -5.38 -5.36
N ALA A 34 6.43 -4.26 -4.75
CA ALA A 34 5.05 -3.81 -4.69
C ALA A 34 4.50 -3.48 -6.08
N ARG A 35 5.28 -2.75 -6.89
CA ARG A 35 4.90 -2.42 -8.27
C ARG A 35 4.67 -3.68 -9.10
N GLU A 36 5.61 -4.63 -9.11
CA GLU A 36 5.49 -5.89 -9.86
C GLU A 36 4.27 -6.71 -9.41
N ASN A 37 4.00 -6.75 -8.09
CA ASN A 37 2.83 -7.42 -7.54
C ASN A 37 1.52 -6.75 -7.99
N PHE A 38 1.50 -5.42 -7.92
CA PHE A 38 0.36 -4.61 -8.33
C PHE A 38 0.04 -4.79 -9.81
N GLU A 39 1.01 -4.59 -10.70
CA GLU A 39 0.85 -4.73 -12.15
C GLU A 39 0.31 -6.12 -12.52
N ARG A 40 0.91 -7.17 -11.95
CA ARG A 40 0.50 -8.55 -12.22
C ARG A 40 -0.92 -8.87 -11.73
N LYS A 41 -1.32 -8.33 -10.55
CA LYS A 41 -2.58 -8.72 -9.91
C LYS A 41 -3.77 -7.88 -10.37
N TYR A 42 -3.56 -6.59 -10.65
CA TYR A 42 -4.64 -5.63 -10.86
C TYR A 42 -4.70 -5.06 -12.28
N CYS A 43 -3.58 -4.99 -12.98
CA CYS A 43 -3.56 -4.30 -14.27
C CYS A 43 -3.83 -5.21 -15.47
N GLY A 44 -3.37 -6.44 -15.49
CA GLY A 44 -3.52 -7.35 -16.65
C GLY A 44 -2.80 -6.88 -17.93
N ASP A 45 -2.88 -7.68 -18.98
CA ASP A 45 -2.12 -7.45 -20.22
C ASP A 45 -2.66 -6.31 -21.11
N GLN A 46 -3.92 -5.90 -20.93
CA GLN A 46 -4.58 -4.86 -21.75
C GLN A 46 -4.74 -3.52 -21.03
N SER A 47 -4.11 -3.35 -19.89
CA SER A 47 -4.20 -2.12 -19.14
C SER A 47 -3.31 -1.01 -19.72
N GLN A 48 -3.77 0.24 -19.59
CA GLN A 48 -2.89 1.39 -19.72
C GLN A 48 -2.25 1.66 -18.36
N ILE A 49 -0.96 1.40 -18.26
CA ILE A 49 -0.20 1.57 -17.01
C ILE A 49 0.42 2.97 -17.01
N ASP A 50 0.22 3.70 -15.92
CA ASP A 50 0.95 4.92 -15.60
C ASP A 50 1.71 4.76 -14.27
N PRO A 51 2.61 5.68 -13.88
CA PRO A 51 3.38 5.55 -12.64
C PRO A 51 2.54 5.51 -11.35
N SER A 52 1.28 5.95 -11.41
CA SER A 52 0.38 6.02 -10.26
C SER A 52 -0.65 4.89 -10.22
N GLY A 53 -0.82 4.17 -11.34
CA GLY A 53 -1.84 3.13 -11.42
C GLY A 53 -2.07 2.57 -12.80
N CYS A 54 -3.23 1.97 -13.00
CA CYS A 54 -3.63 1.44 -14.29
C CYS A 54 -5.13 1.57 -14.53
N PHE A 55 -5.47 1.73 -15.83
CA PHE A 55 -6.85 1.65 -16.30
C PHE A 55 -7.07 0.29 -16.95
N VAL A 56 -8.05 -0.43 -16.47
CA VAL A 56 -8.50 -1.69 -17.05
C VAL A 56 -9.89 -1.46 -17.61
N ALA A 57 -10.05 -1.60 -18.93
CA ALA A 57 -11.35 -1.54 -19.58
C ALA A 57 -11.82 -2.95 -19.89
N ASP A 58 -13.04 -3.28 -19.48
CA ASP A 58 -13.71 -4.51 -19.84
C ASP A 58 -15.11 -4.21 -20.41
N PRO A 59 -15.83 -5.20 -20.94
CA PRO A 59 -17.19 -4.99 -21.49
C PRO A 59 -18.19 -4.44 -20.47
N PHE A 60 -17.88 -4.52 -19.17
CA PHE A 60 -18.75 -4.09 -18.07
C PHE A 60 -18.39 -2.73 -17.51
N GLY A 61 -17.22 -2.17 -17.90
CA GLY A 61 -16.83 -0.81 -17.49
C GLY A 61 -15.33 -0.54 -17.45
N THR A 62 -14.98 0.61 -16.92
CA THR A 62 -13.58 1.02 -16.72
C THR A 62 -13.26 1.00 -15.24
N TYR A 63 -12.19 0.35 -14.90
CA TYR A 63 -11.63 0.22 -13.56
C TYR A 63 -10.37 1.05 -13.51
N TYR A 64 -10.22 1.87 -12.49
CA TYR A 64 -8.95 2.51 -12.16
C TYR A 64 -8.40 1.92 -10.89
N TRP A 65 -7.17 1.42 -10.97
CA TRP A 65 -6.43 0.91 -9.85
C TRP A 65 -5.20 1.77 -9.59
N SER A 66 -4.97 2.10 -8.33
CA SER A 66 -3.76 2.78 -7.85
C SER A 66 -3.17 2.01 -6.67
N TYR A 67 -1.95 2.34 -6.28
CA TYR A 67 -1.33 1.71 -5.13
C TYR A 67 -0.38 2.63 -4.39
N GLU A 68 -0.16 2.29 -3.14
CA GLU A 68 0.89 2.80 -2.29
C GLU A 68 1.70 1.64 -1.75
N SER A 69 2.99 1.84 -1.52
CA SER A 69 3.86 0.84 -0.90
C SER A 69 4.60 1.42 0.28
N HIS A 70 4.78 0.60 1.31
CA HIS A 70 5.50 0.98 2.51
C HIS A 70 6.34 -0.19 3.05
N TYR A 71 7.62 0.08 3.31
CA TYR A 71 8.46 -0.85 4.06
C TYR A 71 8.36 -0.53 5.55
N ASN A 72 7.65 -1.38 6.28
CA ASN A 72 7.50 -1.25 7.72
C ASN A 72 8.72 -1.84 8.43
N LYS A 73 9.58 -0.97 8.95
CA LYS A 73 10.83 -1.35 9.61
C LYS A 73 10.61 -2.14 10.89
N LYS A 74 9.53 -1.85 11.60
CA LYS A 74 9.20 -2.49 12.88
C LYS A 74 8.76 -3.94 12.70
N LEU A 75 8.06 -4.22 11.61
CA LEU A 75 7.59 -5.56 11.25
C LEU A 75 8.57 -6.29 10.33
N ASP A 76 9.58 -5.58 9.77
CA ASP A 76 10.48 -6.08 8.72
C ASP A 76 9.71 -6.63 7.52
N LYS A 77 8.66 -5.90 7.10
CA LYS A 77 7.75 -6.32 6.03
C LYS A 77 7.47 -5.20 5.04
N CYS A 78 7.28 -5.60 3.79
CA CYS A 78 6.84 -4.71 2.72
C CYS A 78 5.34 -4.87 2.50
N PHE A 79 4.62 -3.77 2.59
CA PHE A 79 3.18 -3.73 2.35
C PHE A 79 2.85 -2.98 1.07
N LEU A 80 1.85 -3.47 0.37
CA LEU A 80 1.19 -2.88 -0.79
C LEU A 80 -0.26 -2.61 -0.41
N LEU A 81 -0.69 -1.36 -0.43
CA LEU A 81 -2.09 -0.96 -0.36
C LEU A 81 -2.59 -0.69 -1.77
N ALA A 82 -3.34 -1.59 -2.33
CA ALA A 82 -4.01 -1.41 -3.60
C ALA A 82 -5.39 -0.76 -3.39
N HIS A 83 -5.75 0.16 -4.27
CA HIS A 83 -7.01 0.89 -4.23
C HIS A 83 -7.67 0.88 -5.60
N GLY A 84 -8.84 0.28 -5.72
CA GLY A 84 -9.64 0.15 -6.92
C GLY A 84 -10.90 0.99 -6.89
N HIS A 85 -11.15 1.71 -7.98
CA HIS A 85 -12.40 2.40 -8.23
C HIS A 85 -13.03 1.87 -9.50
N THR A 86 -14.29 1.53 -9.43
CA THR A 86 -15.09 1.22 -10.61
C THR A 86 -16.18 2.26 -10.74
N GLY A 87 -16.24 2.95 -11.86
CA GLY A 87 -17.27 3.93 -12.16
C GLY A 87 -18.00 3.57 -13.43
N PHE A 88 -19.27 3.21 -13.32
CA PHE A 88 -20.16 3.04 -14.49
C PHE A 88 -21.07 4.25 -14.57
N LYS A 89 -21.15 4.87 -15.73
CA LYS A 89 -22.12 5.93 -15.99
C LYS A 89 -23.54 5.38 -15.79
N GLY A 90 -24.19 5.78 -14.67
CA GLY A 90 -25.53 5.31 -14.31
C GLY A 90 -25.57 3.97 -13.55
N GLN A 91 -24.44 3.47 -13.05
CA GLN A 91 -24.38 2.22 -12.29
C GLN A 91 -23.69 2.42 -10.93
N ARG A 92 -23.64 1.33 -10.16
CA ARG A 92 -23.02 1.31 -8.82
C ARG A 92 -21.52 1.51 -8.93
N MET A 93 -21.00 2.41 -8.12
CA MET A 93 -19.54 2.55 -7.93
C MET A 93 -19.09 1.55 -6.87
N PHE A 94 -17.91 0.99 -7.07
CA PHE A 94 -17.26 0.13 -6.10
C PHE A 94 -15.99 0.81 -5.64
N ASN A 95 -15.70 0.71 -4.34
CA ASN A 95 -14.43 1.05 -3.75
C ASN A 95 -13.84 -0.22 -3.15
N ASP A 96 -12.65 -0.57 -3.59
CA ASP A 96 -11.93 -1.75 -3.16
C ASP A 96 -10.56 -1.33 -2.63
N TYR A 97 -10.22 -1.77 -1.42
CA TYR A 97 -8.90 -1.61 -0.83
C TYR A 97 -8.39 -2.96 -0.37
N SER A 98 -7.15 -3.27 -0.71
CA SER A 98 -6.50 -4.49 -0.29
C SER A 98 -5.10 -4.19 0.23
N LEU A 99 -4.82 -4.52 1.49
CA LEU A 99 -3.48 -4.48 2.07
C LEU A 99 -2.83 -5.85 1.94
N ILE A 100 -1.69 -5.92 1.29
CA ILE A 100 -1.01 -7.17 0.94
C ILE A 100 0.42 -7.13 1.47
N ASP A 101 0.88 -8.22 2.09
CA ASP A 101 2.29 -8.48 2.30
C ASP A 101 2.93 -8.86 0.97
N VAL A 102 3.85 -8.04 0.48
CA VAL A 102 4.47 -8.22 -0.85
C VAL A 102 5.32 -9.48 -0.92
N SER A 103 5.96 -9.86 0.19
CA SER A 103 6.88 -11.00 0.24
C SER A 103 6.17 -12.34 0.30
N GLU A 104 5.04 -12.39 1.03
CA GLU A 104 4.27 -13.62 1.23
C GLU A 104 3.06 -13.73 0.28
N GLY A 105 2.63 -12.60 -0.31
CA GLY A 105 1.42 -12.51 -1.13
C GLY A 105 0.11 -12.61 -0.33
N ASN A 106 0.20 -12.60 1.00
CA ASN A 106 -0.94 -12.71 1.89
C ASN A 106 -1.72 -11.40 1.95
N VAL A 107 -3.05 -11.50 1.89
CA VAL A 107 -3.95 -10.36 2.10
C VAL A 107 -4.14 -10.16 3.60
N TYR A 108 -3.72 -9.02 4.11
CA TYR A 108 -3.84 -8.64 5.52
C TYR A 108 -5.13 -7.90 5.84
N ALA A 109 -5.63 -7.13 4.86
CA ALA A 109 -6.83 -6.35 5.05
C ALA A 109 -7.62 -6.19 3.74
N ILE A 110 -8.92 -6.13 3.85
CA ILE A 110 -9.85 -5.89 2.75
C ILE A 110 -10.90 -4.88 3.20
N TYR A 111 -11.19 -3.93 2.33
CA TYR A 111 -12.37 -3.09 2.40
C TYR A 111 -13.02 -3.08 1.03
N PHE A 112 -14.27 -3.53 0.98
CA PHE A 112 -15.06 -3.52 -0.24
C PHE A 112 -16.42 -2.90 0.03
N ALA A 113 -16.72 -1.80 -0.65
CA ALA A 113 -17.99 -1.11 -0.52
C ALA A 113 -18.61 -0.81 -1.88
N ARG A 114 -19.93 -0.91 -1.94
CA ARG A 114 -20.77 -0.54 -3.08
C ARG A 114 -21.42 0.78 -2.80
N THR A 115 -21.32 1.73 -3.73
CA THR A 115 -22.05 2.98 -3.64
C THR A 115 -23.12 2.98 -4.73
N GLY A 116 -24.38 2.95 -4.36
CA GLY A 116 -25.48 3.04 -5.31
C GLY A 116 -25.63 4.47 -5.83
N TYR A 117 -25.77 4.66 -7.12
CA TYR A 117 -26.26 5.90 -7.70
C TYR A 117 -27.76 5.76 -7.91
N ASP A 118 -28.56 6.34 -7.05
CA ASP A 118 -29.93 6.71 -7.38
C ASP A 118 -29.91 8.20 -7.70
N GLU A 119 -30.53 8.62 -8.80
CA GLU A 119 -30.54 10.00 -9.25
C GLU A 119 -31.07 11.01 -8.20
N ASN A 120 -31.63 10.52 -7.10
CA ASN A 120 -32.25 11.31 -6.03
C ASN A 120 -31.72 11.02 -4.62
N LEU A 121 -30.84 10.03 -4.39
CA LEU A 121 -30.35 9.71 -3.04
C LEU A 121 -28.87 9.32 -3.09
N PHE A 122 -28.03 10.10 -2.40
CA PHE A 122 -26.73 9.63 -1.92
C PHE A 122 -26.99 8.50 -0.89
N LEU A 123 -27.05 7.29 -1.36
CA LEU A 123 -27.13 6.14 -0.47
C LEU A 123 -25.76 5.96 0.19
N TYR A 124 -25.76 5.75 1.50
CA TYR A 124 -24.58 5.36 2.25
C TYR A 124 -23.92 4.14 1.60
N PRO A 125 -22.60 4.05 1.61
CA PRO A 125 -21.90 2.90 1.05
C PRO A 125 -22.39 1.63 1.74
N ASP A 126 -22.87 0.68 0.95
CA ASP A 126 -23.14 -0.67 1.40
C ASP A 126 -21.80 -1.39 1.50
N ILE A 127 -21.29 -1.57 2.73
CA ILE A 127 -20.03 -2.24 3.00
C ILE A 127 -20.28 -3.74 2.91
N ALA A 128 -19.78 -4.35 1.85
CA ALA A 128 -19.90 -5.78 1.64
C ALA A 128 -18.83 -6.57 2.41
N GLU A 129 -17.63 -6.00 2.58
CA GLU A 129 -16.55 -6.61 3.35
C GLU A 129 -15.66 -5.51 3.96
N CYS A 130 -15.29 -5.68 5.22
CA CYS A 130 -14.33 -4.83 5.91
C CYS A 130 -13.64 -5.62 7.01
N SER A 131 -12.35 -5.90 6.84
CA SER A 131 -11.55 -6.63 7.82
C SER A 131 -10.07 -6.26 7.76
N VAL A 132 -9.40 -6.29 8.90
CA VAL A 132 -7.95 -6.13 9.04
C VAL A 132 -7.44 -7.22 10.00
N GLY A 133 -6.78 -8.23 9.47
CA GLY A 133 -6.46 -9.45 10.20
C GLY A 133 -7.74 -10.12 10.70
N ASP A 134 -7.86 -10.30 12.00
CA ASP A 134 -9.03 -10.88 12.68
C ASP A 134 -10.11 -9.85 13.08
N LYS A 135 -9.86 -8.57 12.85
CA LYS A 135 -10.77 -7.47 13.22
C LYS A 135 -11.70 -7.11 12.07
N GLN A 136 -12.98 -7.01 12.38
CA GLN A 136 -13.99 -6.46 11.46
C GLN A 136 -14.08 -4.95 11.61
N CYS A 137 -14.40 -4.26 10.53
CA CYS A 137 -14.64 -2.81 10.51
C CYS A 137 -15.99 -2.46 9.85
N LYS A 138 -16.47 -1.24 10.08
CA LYS A 138 -17.80 -0.80 9.64
C LYS A 138 -17.77 0.48 8.78
N SER A 139 -16.57 1.00 8.53
CA SER A 139 -16.40 2.20 7.71
C SER A 139 -14.99 2.25 7.12
N LEU A 140 -14.82 3.04 6.04
CA LEU A 140 -13.50 3.30 5.47
C LEU A 140 -12.57 3.95 6.50
N VAL A 141 -13.07 4.90 7.29
CA VAL A 141 -12.27 5.57 8.34
C VAL A 141 -11.77 4.57 9.39
N GLU A 142 -12.60 3.61 9.77
CA GLU A 142 -12.19 2.55 10.70
C GLU A 142 -11.15 1.62 10.06
N PHE A 143 -11.34 1.25 8.79
CA PHE A 143 -10.36 0.49 8.01
C PHE A 143 -9.00 1.21 7.96
N GLU A 144 -8.98 2.48 7.55
CA GLU A 144 -7.77 3.30 7.48
C GLU A 144 -7.05 3.39 8.84
N ASN A 145 -7.79 3.56 9.93
CA ASN A 145 -7.21 3.57 11.27
C ASN A 145 -6.59 2.21 11.66
N LEU A 146 -7.21 1.10 11.24
CA LEU A 146 -6.71 -0.24 11.54
C LEU A 146 -5.48 -0.63 10.70
N ILE A 147 -5.38 -0.15 9.45
CA ILE A 147 -4.19 -0.42 8.61
C ILE A 147 -3.01 0.51 8.89
N ARG A 148 -3.23 1.63 9.58
CA ARG A 148 -2.18 2.62 9.89
C ARG A 148 -0.91 2.02 10.48
N PRO A 149 -0.94 1.06 11.43
CA PRO A 149 0.27 0.44 11.97
C PRO A 149 1.12 -0.34 10.94
N TYR A 150 0.58 -0.65 9.78
CA TYR A 150 1.27 -1.34 8.68
C TYR A 150 1.83 -0.36 7.65
N MET A 151 1.15 0.77 7.44
CA MET A 151 1.49 1.79 6.43
C MET A 151 2.21 3.01 7.00
N GLU A 152 2.17 3.20 8.31
CA GLU A 152 2.94 4.19 9.04
C GLU A 152 3.75 3.45 10.11
N GLU A 153 4.97 3.86 10.35
CA GLU A 153 5.88 3.26 11.33
C GLU A 153 5.36 3.24 12.75
#